data_d363e16b6dead02f24028ca6ed610286
#
_entry.id   d363e16b6dead02f24028ca6ed610286
#
_cell.length_a   1.000
_cell.length_b   1.000
_cell.length_c   1.000
_cell.angle_alpha   90.00
_cell.angle_beta   90.00
_cell.angle_gamma   90.00
#
_symmetry.space_group_name_H-M   'P 1'
#
loop_
_entity.id
_entity.type
_entity.pdbx_description
1 polymer ?
#
loop_
_entity_poly.entity_id
_entity_poly.type
_entity_poly.pdbx_seq_one_letter_code
_entity_poly.pdbx_strand_id
1 'polypeptide(L)'
;GEAVNAGIRNATGLYFKVVDSDDWVDAEALRKILEFLKKLESEDEEVDMLISNYVYEKVGATHKKCIHYRNVLPQNKIFKWEEIGRFHLDQYILMHSVIYRTAMLKLSQLELPKHTFYVDNIYVYYPLPFVRKVYYLDVDFYRYYIGREDQSVNEKVMISRLDQQIFVTKTMIDMYQLKNVKCKKLRNYMLNYLAIMMTVSSILCIRSKKAENLEKKKELWIYLKQKDFKTFMKIRYGILGQTMNIPGRSGRKISSLAYSVARRIIGFN
;
A
#
# COMPACT_ATOMS: atom_id res chain seq x y z
N GLY A 1 -7.97 -9.31 -8.17
CA GLY A 1 -8.90 -8.16 -8.30
C GLY A 1 -10.36 -8.58 -8.34
N GLU A 2 -10.74 -9.49 -9.27
CA GLU A 2 -12.17 -9.81 -9.47
C GLU A 2 -12.88 -10.42 -8.25
N ALA A 3 -12.20 -11.27 -7.47
CA ALA A 3 -12.77 -11.80 -6.23
C ALA A 3 -13.10 -10.67 -5.23
N VAL A 4 -12.21 -9.67 -5.11
CA VAL A 4 -12.46 -8.49 -4.26
C VAL A 4 -13.59 -7.64 -4.81
N ASN A 5 -13.64 -7.39 -6.14
CA ASN A 5 -14.73 -6.67 -6.78
C ASN A 5 -16.09 -7.35 -6.53
N ALA A 6 -16.14 -8.68 -6.69
CA ALA A 6 -17.35 -9.46 -6.41
C ALA A 6 -17.74 -9.36 -4.92
N GLY A 7 -16.77 -9.43 -4.01
CA GLY A 7 -16.98 -9.22 -2.58
C GLY A 7 -17.60 -7.86 -2.29
N ILE A 8 -17.04 -6.78 -2.87
CA ILE A 8 -17.56 -5.40 -2.68
C ILE A 8 -19.01 -5.28 -3.20
N ARG A 9 -19.28 -5.80 -4.39
CA ARG A 9 -20.63 -5.74 -4.99
C ARG A 9 -21.69 -6.44 -4.13
N ASN A 10 -21.34 -7.60 -3.59
CA ASN A 10 -22.27 -8.45 -2.84
C ASN A 10 -22.25 -8.20 -1.32
N ALA A 11 -21.37 -7.37 -0.81
CA ALA A 11 -21.30 -7.07 0.63
C ALA A 11 -22.58 -6.36 1.11
N THR A 12 -23.19 -6.88 2.18
CA THR A 12 -24.36 -6.32 2.87
C THR A 12 -24.06 -5.82 4.27
N GLY A 13 -22.90 -6.21 4.84
CA GLY A 13 -22.46 -5.75 6.15
C GLY A 13 -22.03 -4.28 6.16
N LEU A 14 -22.06 -3.64 7.32
CA LEU A 14 -21.68 -2.23 7.49
C LEU A 14 -20.21 -1.97 7.14
N TYR A 15 -19.34 -2.93 7.41
CA TYR A 15 -17.90 -2.84 7.15
C TYR A 15 -17.41 -4.01 6.30
N PHE A 16 -16.41 -3.74 5.48
CA PHE A 16 -15.83 -4.68 4.54
C PHE A 16 -14.34 -4.86 4.81
N LYS A 17 -13.90 -6.12 4.94
CA LYS A 17 -12.50 -6.50 5.11
C LYS A 17 -12.12 -7.57 4.10
N VAL A 18 -10.98 -7.36 3.43
CA VAL A 18 -10.35 -8.41 2.61
C VAL A 18 -9.39 -9.22 3.49
N VAL A 19 -9.52 -10.53 3.43
CA VAL A 19 -8.56 -11.47 4.01
C VAL A 19 -8.13 -12.43 2.90
N ASP A 20 -6.82 -12.52 2.67
CA ASP A 20 -6.26 -13.42 1.66
C ASP A 20 -6.41 -14.88 2.11
N SER A 21 -6.51 -15.82 1.17
CA SER A 21 -6.84 -17.22 1.47
C SER A 21 -5.75 -17.97 2.25
N ASP A 22 -4.54 -17.46 2.28
CA ASP A 22 -3.39 -18.02 3.00
C ASP A 22 -3.10 -17.27 4.32
N ASP A 23 -3.89 -16.24 4.64
CA ASP A 23 -3.77 -15.43 5.83
C ASP A 23 -4.93 -15.67 6.81
N TRP A 24 -4.84 -15.12 8.01
CA TRP A 24 -5.91 -15.18 9.01
C TRP A 24 -5.97 -13.92 9.87
N VAL A 25 -6.96 -13.84 10.73
CA VAL A 25 -7.14 -12.76 11.69
C VAL A 25 -7.05 -13.30 13.14
N ASP A 26 -6.51 -12.47 14.02
CA ASP A 26 -6.47 -12.79 15.44
C ASP A 26 -7.86 -12.66 16.06
N ALA A 27 -8.31 -13.69 16.76
CA ALA A 27 -9.67 -13.76 17.31
C ALA A 27 -9.93 -12.72 18.40
N GLU A 28 -8.95 -12.46 19.27
CA GLU A 28 -9.08 -11.46 20.34
C GLU A 28 -9.08 -10.04 19.77
N ALA A 29 -8.22 -9.77 18.78
CA ALA A 29 -8.23 -8.49 18.06
C ALA A 29 -9.53 -8.28 17.28
N LEU A 30 -10.07 -9.34 16.66
CA LEU A 30 -11.39 -9.29 16.00
C LEU A 30 -12.49 -8.92 16.98
N ARG A 31 -12.52 -9.54 18.18
CA ARG A 31 -13.49 -9.23 19.24
C ARG A 31 -13.44 -7.74 19.59
N LYS A 32 -12.24 -7.19 19.82
CA LYS A 32 -12.06 -5.76 20.14
C LYS A 32 -12.54 -4.85 18.99
N ILE A 33 -12.28 -5.22 17.74
CA ILE A 33 -12.76 -4.47 16.57
C ILE A 33 -14.29 -4.49 16.53
N LEU A 34 -14.91 -5.65 16.70
CA LEU A 34 -16.38 -5.77 16.67
C LEU A 34 -17.03 -5.02 17.84
N GLU A 35 -16.47 -5.06 19.04
CA GLU A 35 -16.93 -4.26 20.19
C GLU A 35 -16.86 -2.76 19.90
N PHE A 36 -15.74 -2.31 19.32
CA PHE A 36 -15.58 -0.90 18.92
C PHE A 36 -16.61 -0.47 17.86
N LEU A 37 -16.83 -1.30 16.83
CA LEU A 37 -17.79 -0.99 15.77
C LEU A 37 -19.24 -0.97 16.30
N LYS A 38 -19.59 -1.89 17.20
CA LYS A 38 -20.90 -1.87 17.90
C LYS A 38 -21.08 -0.64 18.76
N LYS A 39 -20.03 -0.19 19.43
CA LYS A 39 -20.06 1.05 20.22
C LYS A 39 -20.34 2.25 19.30
N LEU A 40 -19.65 2.38 18.17
CA LEU A 40 -19.89 3.45 17.20
C LEU A 40 -21.36 3.45 16.72
N GLU A 41 -21.89 2.26 16.38
CA GLU A 41 -23.30 2.13 15.98
C GLU A 41 -24.26 2.59 17.09
N SER A 42 -24.00 2.22 18.35
CA SER A 42 -24.84 2.63 19.49
C SER A 42 -24.78 4.14 19.79
N GLU A 43 -23.71 4.82 19.39
CA GLU A 43 -23.47 6.26 19.54
C GLU A 43 -23.91 7.07 18.30
N ASP A 44 -24.52 6.42 17.30
CA ASP A 44 -24.85 7.00 15.98
C ASP A 44 -23.63 7.63 15.27
N GLU A 45 -22.47 7.04 15.50
CA GLU A 45 -21.21 7.45 14.90
C GLU A 45 -20.73 6.42 13.89
N GLU A 46 -19.98 6.87 12.89
CA GLU A 46 -19.41 6.01 11.87
C GLU A 46 -18.00 6.46 11.46
N VAL A 47 -17.20 5.52 11.00
CA VAL A 47 -15.91 5.80 10.37
C VAL A 47 -15.90 5.22 8.96
N ASP A 48 -15.28 5.93 8.02
CA ASP A 48 -15.14 5.44 6.65
C ASP A 48 -14.04 4.39 6.54
N MET A 49 -13.03 4.50 7.40
CA MET A 49 -11.86 3.62 7.40
C MET A 49 -11.39 3.36 8.83
N LEU A 50 -11.38 2.10 9.23
CA LEU A 50 -10.71 1.63 10.43
C LEU A 50 -9.35 1.06 10.03
N ILE A 51 -8.29 1.48 10.71
CA ILE A 51 -6.93 0.97 10.53
C ILE A 51 -6.54 0.17 11.76
N SER A 52 -5.95 -1.02 11.56
CA SER A 52 -5.38 -1.87 12.61
C SER A 52 -3.95 -2.28 12.23
N ASN A 53 -3.23 -2.89 13.16
CA ASN A 53 -1.92 -3.45 12.91
C ASN A 53 -2.03 -4.76 12.11
N TYR A 54 -0.90 -5.15 11.52
CA TYR A 54 -0.70 -6.49 11.01
C TYR A 54 0.64 -7.06 11.45
N VAL A 55 0.71 -8.37 11.53
CA VAL A 55 1.87 -9.11 12.02
C VAL A 55 2.37 -10.04 10.93
N TYR A 56 3.67 -9.99 10.66
CA TYR A 56 4.32 -10.95 9.78
C TYR A 56 4.44 -12.30 10.51
N GLU A 57 3.75 -13.30 9.99
CA GLU A 57 3.85 -14.70 10.42
C GLU A 57 4.83 -15.43 9.50
N LYS A 58 6.10 -15.38 9.88
CA LYS A 58 7.17 -15.99 9.07
C LYS A 58 7.48 -17.40 9.58
N VAL A 59 7.51 -18.37 8.65
CA VAL A 59 7.88 -19.75 8.94
C VAL A 59 9.27 -19.81 9.59
N GLY A 60 9.36 -20.49 10.75
CA GLY A 60 10.62 -20.67 11.48
C GLY A 60 11.17 -19.44 12.20
N ALA A 61 10.48 -18.32 12.20
CA ALA A 61 10.91 -17.13 12.94
C ALA A 61 10.47 -17.20 14.41
N THR A 62 11.41 -16.98 15.32
CA THR A 62 11.15 -16.91 16.77
C THR A 62 10.53 -15.59 17.18
N HIS A 63 10.79 -14.53 16.44
CA HIS A 63 10.25 -13.18 16.70
C HIS A 63 9.34 -12.74 15.56
N LYS A 64 8.12 -12.37 15.92
CA LYS A 64 7.14 -11.82 14.97
C LYS A 64 7.32 -10.32 14.85
N LYS A 65 7.32 -9.80 13.63
CA LYS A 65 7.36 -8.36 13.38
C LYS A 65 5.95 -7.82 13.23
N CYS A 66 5.56 -6.94 14.15
CA CYS A 66 4.32 -6.18 14.04
C CYS A 66 4.56 -4.85 13.33
N ILE A 67 3.68 -4.51 12.40
CA ILE A 67 3.62 -3.20 11.76
C ILE A 67 2.46 -2.42 12.37
N HIS A 68 2.80 -1.33 13.04
CA HIS A 68 1.85 -0.43 13.69
C HIS A 68 1.99 1.01 13.18
N TYR A 69 0.98 1.83 13.44
CA TYR A 69 0.89 3.21 12.95
C TYR A 69 0.80 4.25 14.08
N ARG A 70 1.05 3.85 15.34
CA ARG A 70 0.95 4.71 16.52
C ARG A 70 1.84 5.94 16.50
N ASN A 71 2.90 5.91 15.69
CA ASN A 71 3.83 7.01 15.50
C ASN A 71 3.32 8.07 14.50
N VAL A 72 2.30 7.77 13.69
CA VAL A 72 1.82 8.64 12.60
C VAL A 72 0.31 8.85 12.60
N LEU A 73 -0.48 8.00 13.26
CA LEU A 73 -1.92 8.13 13.34
C LEU A 73 -2.36 8.51 14.77
N PRO A 74 -3.33 9.43 14.91
CA PRO A 74 -3.96 9.70 16.19
C PRO A 74 -4.58 8.43 16.78
N GLN A 75 -4.49 8.29 18.11
CA GLN A 75 -5.04 7.15 18.84
C GLN A 75 -6.26 7.57 19.66
N ASN A 76 -7.16 6.63 19.92
CA ASN A 76 -8.33 6.77 20.80
C ASN A 76 -9.29 7.90 20.40
N LYS A 77 -9.32 8.29 19.13
CA LYS A 77 -10.27 9.26 18.59
C LYS A 77 -10.53 9.04 17.10
N ILE A 78 -11.71 9.47 16.65
CA ILE A 78 -11.97 9.65 15.22
C ILE A 78 -11.19 10.87 14.76
N PHE A 79 -10.51 10.75 13.59
CA PHE A 79 -9.69 11.82 13.04
C PHE A 79 -9.87 11.95 11.52
N LYS A 80 -9.39 13.06 10.99
CA LYS A 80 -9.35 13.37 9.56
C LYS A 80 -7.90 13.35 9.06
N TRP A 81 -7.73 13.32 7.75
CA TRP A 81 -6.39 13.32 7.13
C TRP A 81 -5.52 14.53 7.51
N GLU A 82 -6.13 15.65 7.91
CA GLU A 82 -5.42 16.84 8.40
C GLU A 82 -4.68 16.60 9.72
N GLU A 83 -5.05 15.56 10.46
CA GLU A 83 -4.52 15.29 11.80
C GLU A 83 -3.38 14.26 11.80
N ILE A 84 -3.16 13.53 10.70
CA ILE A 84 -2.10 12.51 10.65
C ILE A 84 -0.70 13.09 10.78
N GLY A 85 0.24 12.29 11.30
CA GLY A 85 1.66 12.59 11.29
C GLY A 85 2.30 12.42 9.91
N ARG A 86 3.62 12.55 9.86
CA ARG A 86 4.39 12.31 8.64
C ARG A 86 4.81 10.84 8.58
N PHE A 87 4.34 10.14 7.57
CA PHE A 87 4.79 8.79 7.29
C PHE A 87 6.26 8.79 6.84
N HIS A 88 7.03 7.81 7.31
CA HIS A 88 8.39 7.57 6.83
C HIS A 88 8.38 7.10 5.38
N LEU A 89 9.54 7.16 4.71
CA LEU A 89 9.66 6.83 3.27
C LEU A 89 9.34 5.37 2.95
N ASP A 90 9.45 4.49 3.92
CA ASP A 90 9.20 3.05 3.84
C ASP A 90 7.87 2.64 4.49
N GLN A 91 7.14 3.60 5.07
CA GLN A 91 5.90 3.35 5.80
C GLN A 91 4.69 3.74 4.96
N TYR A 92 3.79 2.79 4.77
CA TYR A 92 2.50 3.00 4.12
C TYR A 92 1.47 2.00 4.62
N ILE A 93 0.20 2.31 4.41
CA ILE A 93 -0.92 1.47 4.84
C ILE A 93 -1.13 0.39 3.78
N LEU A 94 -1.11 -0.87 4.21
CA LEU A 94 -1.41 -2.02 3.36
C LEU A 94 -2.88 -2.44 3.49
N MET A 95 -3.37 -3.22 2.53
CA MET A 95 -4.71 -3.83 2.54
C MET A 95 -4.94 -4.64 3.84
N HIS A 96 -3.89 -5.26 4.37
CA HIS A 96 -3.92 -6.01 5.61
C HIS A 96 -4.41 -5.19 6.82
N SER A 97 -4.11 -3.89 6.85
CA SER A 97 -4.48 -2.98 7.93
C SER A 97 -5.86 -2.36 7.81
N VAL A 98 -6.51 -2.44 6.65
CA VAL A 98 -7.69 -1.62 6.34
C VAL A 98 -8.98 -2.39 6.48
N ILE A 99 -9.96 -1.77 7.13
CA ILE A 99 -11.38 -2.15 7.13
C ILE A 99 -12.15 -0.92 6.65
N TYR A 100 -12.89 -1.03 5.57
CA TYR A 100 -13.67 0.08 5.01
C TYR A 100 -15.14 -0.01 5.38
N ARG A 101 -15.79 1.13 5.57
CA ARG A 101 -17.25 1.20 5.55
C ARG A 101 -17.76 0.82 4.16
N THR A 102 -18.62 -0.18 4.10
CA THR A 102 -19.10 -0.74 2.83
C THR A 102 -19.77 0.30 1.94
N ALA A 103 -20.58 1.19 2.52
CA ALA A 103 -21.24 2.26 1.78
C ALA A 103 -20.24 3.23 1.13
N MET A 104 -19.19 3.65 1.88
CA MET A 104 -18.15 4.52 1.35
C MET A 104 -17.37 3.82 0.23
N LEU A 105 -17.00 2.54 0.42
CA LEU A 105 -16.27 1.78 -0.58
C LEU A 105 -17.07 1.61 -1.87
N LYS A 106 -18.37 1.31 -1.78
CA LYS A 106 -19.28 1.26 -2.95
C LYS A 106 -19.44 2.64 -3.62
N LEU A 107 -19.56 3.72 -2.82
CA LEU A 107 -19.64 5.09 -3.34
C LEU A 107 -18.37 5.48 -4.11
N SER A 108 -17.20 4.97 -3.72
CA SER A 108 -15.95 5.24 -4.42
C SER A 108 -15.92 4.65 -5.84
N GLN A 109 -16.79 3.69 -6.14
CA GLN A 109 -16.82 2.95 -7.42
C GLN A 109 -15.47 2.29 -7.74
N LEU A 110 -14.77 1.84 -6.71
CA LEU A 110 -13.51 1.10 -6.90
C LEU A 110 -13.76 -0.16 -7.72
N GLU A 111 -13.02 -0.28 -8.82
CA GLU A 111 -12.94 -1.50 -9.61
C GLU A 111 -11.47 -1.87 -9.82
N LEU A 112 -11.10 -3.04 -9.30
CA LEU A 112 -9.73 -3.55 -9.40
C LEU A 112 -9.54 -4.29 -10.72
N PRO A 113 -8.37 -4.15 -11.38
CA PRO A 113 -8.03 -4.92 -12.56
C PRO A 113 -8.14 -6.42 -12.34
N LYS A 114 -8.74 -7.12 -13.32
CA LYS A 114 -8.87 -8.58 -13.30
C LYS A 114 -7.54 -9.24 -13.67
N HIS A 115 -7.32 -10.46 -13.20
CA HIS A 115 -6.13 -11.27 -13.52
C HIS A 115 -4.80 -10.55 -13.31
N THR A 116 -4.75 -9.65 -12.32
CA THR A 116 -3.60 -8.80 -12.03
C THR A 116 -3.18 -8.98 -10.58
N PHE A 117 -1.88 -9.19 -10.34
CA PHE A 117 -1.28 -9.17 -9.00
C PHE A 117 -1.01 -7.73 -8.55
N TYR A 118 -0.78 -7.53 -7.26
CA TYR A 118 -0.43 -6.23 -6.64
C TYR A 118 -1.55 -5.18 -6.67
N VAL A 119 -2.79 -5.59 -6.96
CA VAL A 119 -3.98 -4.72 -6.95
C VAL A 119 -4.40 -4.28 -5.54
N ASP A 120 -3.87 -4.92 -4.50
CA ASP A 120 -3.95 -4.51 -3.10
C ASP A 120 -3.50 -3.06 -2.90
N ASN A 121 -2.49 -2.60 -3.65
CA ASN A 121 -2.06 -1.21 -3.65
C ASN A 121 -3.13 -0.26 -4.21
N ILE A 122 -3.85 -0.67 -5.25
CA ILE A 122 -4.98 0.08 -5.79
C ILE A 122 -6.13 0.10 -4.80
N TYR A 123 -6.43 -1.05 -4.16
CA TYR A 123 -7.48 -1.19 -3.16
C TYR A 123 -7.32 -0.21 -1.99
N VAL A 124 -6.09 0.06 -1.58
CA VAL A 124 -5.82 1.05 -0.54
C VAL A 124 -5.79 2.47 -1.09
N TYR A 125 -5.08 2.70 -2.20
CA TYR A 125 -4.77 4.03 -2.71
C TYR A 125 -5.98 4.77 -3.28
N TYR A 126 -6.81 4.06 -4.04
CA TYR A 126 -7.93 4.68 -4.75
C TYR A 126 -9.00 5.27 -3.82
N PRO A 127 -9.46 4.60 -2.74
CA PRO A 127 -10.50 5.13 -1.88
C PRO A 127 -10.07 6.31 -0.99
N LEU A 128 -8.76 6.57 -0.83
CA LEU A 128 -8.26 7.55 0.16
C LEU A 128 -8.93 8.94 0.09
N PRO A 129 -9.16 9.55 -1.10
CA PRO A 129 -9.83 10.85 -1.17
C PRO A 129 -11.33 10.84 -0.79
N PHE A 130 -11.96 9.67 -0.76
CA PHE A 130 -13.36 9.49 -0.34
C PHE A 130 -13.49 9.34 1.17
N VAL A 131 -12.42 8.93 1.85
CA VAL A 131 -12.38 8.71 3.30
C VAL A 131 -12.34 10.05 4.03
N ARG A 132 -13.32 10.31 4.88
CA ARG A 132 -13.47 11.55 5.68
C ARG A 132 -13.19 11.33 7.16
N LYS A 133 -13.68 10.22 7.73
CA LYS A 133 -13.52 9.84 9.12
C LYS A 133 -12.68 8.57 9.21
N VAL A 134 -11.57 8.63 9.94
CA VAL A 134 -10.66 7.51 10.14
C VAL A 134 -10.55 7.21 11.63
N TYR A 135 -10.38 5.94 11.98
CA TYR A 135 -10.00 5.53 13.33
C TYR A 135 -8.83 4.57 13.26
N TYR A 136 -7.87 4.73 14.14
CA TYR A 136 -6.79 3.77 14.32
C TYR A 136 -6.98 3.01 15.63
N LEU A 137 -7.25 1.73 15.53
CA LEU A 137 -7.33 0.80 16.67
C LEU A 137 -6.01 0.03 16.76
N ASP A 138 -5.24 0.28 17.80
CA ASP A 138 -3.90 -0.31 18.00
C ASP A 138 -4.01 -1.75 18.50
N VAL A 139 -4.44 -2.64 17.62
CA VAL A 139 -4.56 -4.09 17.85
C VAL A 139 -3.90 -4.87 16.72
N ASP A 140 -3.23 -5.98 17.06
CA ASP A 140 -2.48 -6.83 16.14
C ASP A 140 -3.42 -7.83 15.45
N PHE A 141 -4.23 -7.29 14.52
CA PHE A 141 -5.39 -7.97 13.96
C PHE A 141 -5.06 -8.97 12.86
N TYR A 142 -4.39 -8.48 11.80
CA TYR A 142 -4.16 -9.30 10.60
C TYR A 142 -2.87 -10.09 10.73
N ARG A 143 -2.92 -11.38 10.43
CA ARG A 143 -1.79 -12.31 10.46
C ARG A 143 -1.36 -12.63 9.04
N TYR A 144 -0.30 -11.96 8.59
CA TYR A 144 0.21 -12.07 7.23
C TYR A 144 1.26 -13.17 7.17
N TYR A 145 0.90 -14.29 6.52
CA TYR A 145 1.78 -15.44 6.38
C TYR A 145 2.82 -15.22 5.29
N ILE A 146 4.10 -15.22 5.65
CA ILE A 146 5.21 -14.96 4.72
C ILE A 146 6.32 -16.01 4.82
N GLY A 147 7.16 -16.08 3.80
CA GLY A 147 8.37 -16.90 3.79
C GLY A 147 8.31 -18.12 2.88
N ARG A 148 7.24 -18.33 2.11
CA ARG A 148 7.19 -19.37 1.07
C ARG A 148 7.86 -18.86 -0.22
N GLU A 149 8.47 -19.77 -0.96
CA GLU A 149 9.18 -19.43 -2.21
C GLU A 149 8.24 -19.02 -3.36
N ASP A 150 7.01 -19.51 -3.35
CA ASP A 150 5.97 -19.26 -4.35
C ASP A 150 5.16 -17.97 -4.14
N GLN A 151 5.39 -17.27 -3.01
CA GLN A 151 4.63 -16.07 -2.67
C GLN A 151 4.83 -14.93 -3.66
N SER A 152 3.75 -14.16 -3.85
CA SER A 152 3.73 -12.97 -4.74
C SER A 152 4.77 -11.92 -4.40
N VAL A 153 5.18 -11.82 -3.14
CA VAL A 153 6.21 -10.89 -2.64
C VAL A 153 7.64 -11.42 -2.74
N ASN A 154 7.84 -12.68 -3.18
CA ASN A 154 9.17 -13.19 -3.45
C ASN A 154 9.80 -12.45 -4.64
N GLU A 155 11.05 -12.00 -4.51
CA GLU A 155 11.71 -11.17 -5.52
C GLU A 155 11.75 -11.83 -6.92
N LYS A 156 12.01 -13.14 -7.01
CA LYS A 156 12.03 -13.85 -8.29
C LYS A 156 10.63 -13.86 -8.93
N VAL A 157 9.59 -14.09 -8.11
CA VAL A 157 8.20 -14.05 -8.54
C VAL A 157 7.80 -12.62 -8.97
N MET A 158 8.19 -11.60 -8.21
CA MET A 158 7.94 -10.20 -8.57
C MET A 158 8.60 -9.82 -9.89
N ILE A 159 9.84 -10.25 -10.14
CA ILE A 159 10.53 -10.03 -11.42
C ILE A 159 9.82 -10.74 -12.57
N SER A 160 9.32 -11.96 -12.38
CA SER A 160 8.54 -12.66 -13.41
C SER A 160 7.20 -11.98 -13.73
N ARG A 161 6.65 -11.22 -12.79
CA ARG A 161 5.39 -10.47 -12.91
C ARG A 161 5.60 -8.96 -13.05
N LEU A 162 6.79 -8.54 -13.48
CA LEU A 162 7.18 -7.12 -13.56
C LEU A 162 6.20 -6.28 -14.39
N ASP A 163 5.67 -6.80 -15.47
CA ASP A 163 4.72 -6.08 -16.32
C ASP A 163 3.41 -5.75 -15.57
N GLN A 164 2.97 -6.63 -14.69
CA GLN A 164 1.80 -6.37 -13.84
C GLN A 164 2.11 -5.31 -12.76
N GLN A 165 3.30 -5.36 -12.16
CA GLN A 165 3.74 -4.32 -11.22
C GLN A 165 3.80 -2.94 -11.90
N ILE A 166 4.33 -2.85 -13.11
CA ILE A 166 4.37 -1.61 -13.90
C ILE A 166 2.96 -1.16 -14.27
N PHE A 167 2.09 -2.08 -14.67
CA PHE A 167 0.69 -1.81 -14.98
C PHE A 167 -0.05 -1.20 -13.78
N VAL A 168 0.06 -1.81 -12.60
CA VAL A 168 -0.54 -1.29 -11.35
C VAL A 168 0.01 0.11 -11.04
N THR A 169 1.32 0.32 -11.17
CA THR A 169 1.92 1.63 -10.91
C THR A 169 1.41 2.70 -11.90
N LYS A 170 1.27 2.38 -13.19
CA LYS A 170 0.67 3.29 -14.19
C LYS A 170 -0.79 3.58 -13.87
N THR A 171 -1.57 2.56 -13.49
CA THR A 171 -2.95 2.72 -13.05
C THR A 171 -3.05 3.69 -11.88
N MET A 172 -2.19 3.57 -10.86
CA MET A 172 -2.16 4.51 -9.73
C MET A 172 -1.77 5.95 -10.15
N ILE A 173 -0.89 6.11 -11.15
CA ILE A 173 -0.55 7.43 -11.71
C ILE A 173 -1.78 8.06 -12.37
N ASP A 174 -2.57 7.28 -13.10
CA ASP A 174 -3.74 7.75 -13.84
C ASP A 174 -4.94 8.11 -12.94
N MET A 175 -5.05 7.49 -11.76
CA MET A 175 -6.19 7.68 -10.85
C MET A 175 -6.35 9.12 -10.39
N TYR A 176 -5.25 9.82 -10.09
CA TYR A 176 -5.31 11.15 -9.50
C TYR A 176 -4.20 12.07 -10.01
N GLN A 177 -4.58 13.27 -10.41
CA GLN A 177 -3.64 14.39 -10.39
C GLN A 177 -3.54 14.89 -8.95
N LEU A 178 -2.42 14.58 -8.28
CA LEU A 178 -2.27 14.83 -6.83
C LEU A 178 -2.45 16.30 -6.44
N LYS A 179 -2.24 17.24 -7.36
CA LYS A 179 -2.51 18.67 -7.14
C LYS A 179 -3.97 18.94 -6.75
N ASN A 180 -4.91 18.09 -7.19
CA ASN A 180 -6.35 18.24 -6.95
C ASN A 180 -6.79 17.66 -5.60
N VAL A 181 -5.96 16.90 -4.90
CA VAL A 181 -6.23 16.44 -3.54
C VAL A 181 -6.10 17.62 -2.58
N LYS A 182 -7.23 18.08 -2.03
CA LYS A 182 -7.30 19.30 -1.21
C LYS A 182 -6.47 19.22 0.06
N CYS A 183 -6.63 18.14 0.85
CA CYS A 183 -5.88 17.93 2.08
C CYS A 183 -4.39 17.76 1.80
N LYS A 184 -3.56 18.69 2.30
CA LYS A 184 -2.10 18.68 2.07
C LYS A 184 -1.43 17.43 2.65
N LYS A 185 -1.86 16.97 3.83
CA LYS A 185 -1.27 15.80 4.48
C LYS A 185 -1.62 14.52 3.73
N LEU A 186 -2.87 14.34 3.31
CA LEU A 186 -3.28 13.24 2.44
C LEU A 186 -2.52 13.24 1.11
N ARG A 187 -2.44 14.41 0.46
CA ARG A 187 -1.69 14.56 -0.79
C ARG A 187 -0.21 14.16 -0.63
N ASN A 188 0.43 14.53 0.46
CA ASN A 188 1.81 14.15 0.75
C ASN A 188 1.93 12.63 1.02
N TYR A 189 0.98 12.04 1.72
CA TYR A 189 0.91 10.61 1.94
C TYR A 189 0.76 9.85 0.60
N MET A 190 -0.18 10.25 -0.24
CA MET A 190 -0.39 9.66 -1.56
C MET A 190 0.84 9.83 -2.47
N LEU A 191 1.52 10.98 -2.40
CA LEU A 191 2.78 11.21 -3.11
C LEU A 191 3.88 10.24 -2.65
N ASN A 192 4.01 10.03 -1.32
CA ASN A 192 4.96 9.06 -0.77
C ASN A 192 4.63 7.64 -1.21
N TYR A 193 3.36 7.26 -1.17
CA TYR A 193 2.92 5.94 -1.61
C TYR A 193 3.29 5.71 -3.09
N LEU A 194 2.98 6.66 -3.96
CA LEU A 194 3.33 6.58 -5.38
C LEU A 194 4.85 6.54 -5.59
N ALA A 195 5.63 7.27 -4.79
CA ALA A 195 7.09 7.20 -4.83
C ALA A 195 7.62 5.80 -4.46
N ILE A 196 7.00 5.13 -3.48
CA ILE A 196 7.32 3.74 -3.14
C ILE A 196 7.02 2.83 -4.32
N MET A 197 5.85 2.94 -4.97
CA MET A 197 5.47 2.11 -6.11
C MET A 197 6.41 2.33 -7.32
N MET A 198 6.80 3.56 -7.60
CA MET A 198 7.80 3.90 -8.61
C MET A 198 9.17 3.29 -8.27
N THR A 199 9.52 3.26 -6.99
CA THR A 199 10.78 2.67 -6.50
C THR A 199 10.77 1.16 -6.65
N VAL A 200 9.70 0.48 -6.21
CA VAL A 200 9.53 -0.97 -6.33
C VAL A 200 9.61 -1.38 -7.80
N SER A 201 8.85 -0.74 -8.68
CA SER A 201 8.90 -1.01 -10.13
C SER A 201 10.30 -0.79 -10.71
N SER A 202 10.98 0.30 -10.31
CA SER A 202 12.32 0.62 -10.80
C SER A 202 13.38 -0.38 -10.34
N ILE A 203 13.34 -0.78 -9.07
CA ILE A 203 14.34 -1.70 -8.53
C ILE A 203 14.17 -3.12 -9.10
N LEU A 204 12.95 -3.59 -9.32
CA LEU A 204 12.69 -4.87 -9.98
C LEU A 204 13.22 -4.87 -11.42
N CYS A 205 13.03 -3.76 -12.16
CA CYS A 205 13.64 -3.60 -13.49
C CYS A 205 15.18 -3.71 -13.44
N ILE A 206 15.81 -3.05 -12.46
CA ILE A 206 17.28 -3.08 -12.29
C ILE A 206 17.75 -4.51 -11.92
N ARG A 207 17.06 -5.17 -10.98
CA ARG A 207 17.43 -6.48 -10.45
C ARG A 207 17.18 -7.61 -11.43
N SER A 208 16.29 -7.44 -12.39
CA SER A 208 16.06 -8.39 -13.48
C SER A 208 17.30 -8.59 -14.36
N LYS A 209 18.23 -7.62 -14.40
CA LYS A 209 19.45 -7.58 -15.23
C LYS A 209 19.18 -7.66 -16.74
N LYS A 210 17.93 -7.52 -17.20
CA LYS A 210 17.55 -7.55 -18.60
C LYS A 210 17.51 -6.14 -19.19
N ALA A 211 18.05 -5.94 -20.39
CA ALA A 211 18.07 -4.65 -21.07
C ALA A 211 16.64 -4.13 -21.35
N GLU A 212 15.75 -5.02 -21.81
CA GLU A 212 14.34 -4.72 -22.05
C GLU A 212 13.63 -4.11 -20.83
N ASN A 213 13.91 -4.62 -19.63
CA ASN A 213 13.31 -4.13 -18.40
C ASN A 213 13.88 -2.77 -17.95
N LEU A 214 15.12 -2.45 -18.35
CA LEU A 214 15.67 -1.11 -18.14
C LEU A 214 14.98 -0.07 -19.04
N GLU A 215 14.60 -0.44 -20.26
CA GLU A 215 13.78 0.43 -21.11
C GLU A 215 12.36 0.60 -20.52
N LYS A 216 11.72 -0.48 -20.06
CA LYS A 216 10.41 -0.37 -19.35
C LYS A 216 10.49 0.57 -18.14
N LYS A 217 11.60 0.54 -17.39
CA LYS A 217 11.83 1.51 -16.29
C LYS A 217 11.83 2.95 -16.82
N LYS A 218 12.58 3.21 -17.89
CA LYS A 218 12.69 4.54 -18.49
C LYS A 218 11.33 5.03 -18.99
N GLU A 219 10.59 4.15 -19.68
CA GLU A 219 9.23 4.43 -20.15
C GLU A 219 8.27 4.77 -19.00
N LEU A 220 8.35 4.05 -17.85
CA LEU A 220 7.54 4.33 -16.68
C LEU A 220 7.81 5.74 -16.12
N TRP A 221 9.08 6.17 -16.07
CA TRP A 221 9.45 7.52 -15.63
C TRP A 221 9.01 8.60 -16.62
N ILE A 222 9.08 8.32 -17.92
CA ILE A 222 8.55 9.22 -18.98
C ILE A 222 7.03 9.33 -18.85
N TYR A 223 6.35 8.21 -18.62
CA TYR A 223 4.91 8.15 -18.42
C TYR A 223 4.45 9.05 -17.27
N LEU A 224 5.08 8.93 -16.09
CA LEU A 224 4.79 9.82 -14.96
C LEU A 224 5.03 11.29 -15.32
N LYS A 225 6.15 11.60 -16.01
CA LYS A 225 6.48 12.96 -16.43
C LYS A 225 5.42 13.57 -17.35
N GLN A 226 4.88 12.78 -18.28
CA GLN A 226 3.84 13.21 -19.21
C GLN A 226 2.48 13.40 -18.54
N LYS A 227 2.12 12.51 -17.59
CA LYS A 227 0.82 12.53 -16.92
C LYS A 227 0.72 13.58 -15.81
N ASP A 228 1.75 13.69 -14.98
CA ASP A 228 1.80 14.69 -13.90
C ASP A 228 3.25 15.16 -13.68
N PHE A 229 3.62 16.21 -14.39
CA PHE A 229 4.97 16.78 -14.32
C PHE A 229 5.34 17.26 -12.91
N LYS A 230 4.39 17.83 -12.15
CA LYS A 230 4.65 18.30 -10.77
C LYS A 230 4.95 17.14 -9.83
N THR A 231 4.17 16.07 -9.92
CA THR A 231 4.40 14.83 -9.18
C THR A 231 5.70 14.17 -9.60
N PHE A 232 5.99 14.11 -10.93
CA PHE A 232 7.27 13.63 -11.43
C PHE A 232 8.46 14.38 -10.81
N MET A 233 8.46 15.70 -10.79
CA MET A 233 9.55 16.51 -10.24
C MET A 233 9.77 16.16 -8.76
N LYS A 234 8.71 16.05 -7.95
CA LYS A 234 8.82 15.73 -6.53
C LYS A 234 9.37 14.31 -6.31
N ILE A 235 8.88 13.32 -7.04
CA ILE A 235 9.33 11.93 -6.88
C ILE A 235 10.72 11.76 -7.46
N ARG A 236 11.00 12.29 -8.66
CA ARG A 236 12.27 12.09 -9.36
C ARG A 236 13.47 12.70 -8.60
N TYR A 237 13.27 13.86 -7.98
CA TYR A 237 14.30 14.56 -7.22
C TYR A 237 14.20 14.34 -5.71
N GLY A 238 13.25 13.55 -5.23
CA GLY A 238 13.23 13.01 -3.88
C GLY A 238 14.26 11.89 -3.70
N ILE A 239 14.55 11.52 -2.45
CA ILE A 239 15.59 10.54 -2.08
C ILE A 239 15.41 9.22 -2.85
N LEU A 240 14.21 8.63 -2.82
CA LEU A 240 13.91 7.37 -3.51
C LEU A 240 14.11 7.48 -5.03
N GLY A 241 13.63 8.56 -5.63
CA GLY A 241 13.76 8.79 -7.07
C GLY A 241 15.20 9.00 -7.51
N GLN A 242 15.99 9.74 -6.75
CA GLN A 242 17.42 9.94 -7.02
C GLN A 242 18.16 8.60 -6.96
N THR A 243 17.96 7.82 -5.89
CA THR A 243 18.60 6.51 -5.72
C THR A 243 18.28 5.56 -6.89
N MET A 244 17.03 5.55 -7.38
CA MET A 244 16.64 4.66 -8.48
C MET A 244 17.11 5.14 -9.86
N ASN A 245 17.60 6.36 -9.99
CA ASN A 245 17.97 6.94 -11.28
C ASN A 245 19.44 7.43 -11.36
N ILE A 246 20.31 6.88 -10.52
CA ILE A 246 21.76 7.06 -10.64
C ILE A 246 22.21 6.47 -12.00
N PRO A 247 22.93 7.23 -12.84
CA PRO A 247 23.29 6.79 -14.18
C PRO A 247 24.34 5.69 -14.18
N GLY A 248 24.39 4.96 -15.30
CA GLY A 248 25.45 3.99 -15.59
C GLY A 248 25.32 2.65 -14.84
N ARG A 249 26.28 1.76 -15.09
CA ARG A 249 26.33 0.43 -14.46
C ARG A 249 26.61 0.52 -12.97
N SER A 250 27.50 1.42 -12.55
CA SER A 250 27.84 1.67 -11.13
C SER A 250 26.62 2.19 -10.35
N GLY A 251 25.84 3.10 -10.92
CA GLY A 251 24.61 3.59 -10.31
C GLY A 251 23.60 2.47 -10.04
N ARG A 252 23.40 1.56 -11.00
CA ARG A 252 22.53 0.38 -10.79
C ARG A 252 23.02 -0.55 -9.68
N LYS A 253 24.34 -0.72 -9.53
CA LYS A 253 24.92 -1.49 -8.41
C LYS A 253 24.63 -0.83 -7.07
N ILE A 254 24.79 0.49 -6.98
CA ILE A 254 24.47 1.27 -5.78
C ILE A 254 22.98 1.13 -5.43
N SER A 255 22.08 1.32 -6.39
CA SER A 255 20.64 1.14 -6.19
C SER A 255 20.30 -0.28 -5.68
N SER A 256 20.90 -1.30 -6.26
CA SER A 256 20.70 -2.70 -5.84
C SER A 256 21.24 -2.98 -4.43
N LEU A 257 22.38 -2.39 -4.08
CA LEU A 257 22.96 -2.54 -2.74
C LEU A 257 22.07 -1.84 -1.70
N ALA A 258 21.67 -0.60 -1.96
CA ALA A 258 20.78 0.17 -1.08
C ALA A 258 19.45 -0.58 -0.84
N TYR A 259 18.88 -1.16 -1.88
CA TYR A 259 17.68 -2.00 -1.76
C TYR A 259 17.94 -3.25 -0.90
N SER A 260 19.06 -3.94 -1.10
CA SER A 260 19.39 -5.14 -0.32
C SER A 260 19.58 -4.84 1.16
N VAL A 261 20.17 -3.69 1.49
CA VAL A 261 20.30 -3.21 2.87
C VAL A 261 18.93 -2.86 3.45
N ALA A 262 18.13 -2.06 2.73
CA ALA A 262 16.78 -1.68 3.17
C ALA A 262 15.91 -2.92 3.42
N ARG A 263 15.95 -3.92 2.54
CA ARG A 263 15.22 -5.17 2.67
C ARG A 263 15.59 -5.94 3.94
N ARG A 264 16.87 -5.97 4.33
CA ARG A 264 17.32 -6.61 5.58
C ARG A 264 16.81 -5.88 6.82
N ILE A 265 16.81 -4.54 6.78
CA ILE A 265 16.35 -3.70 7.89
C ILE A 265 14.82 -3.77 8.04
N ILE A 266 14.10 -3.67 6.92
CA ILE A 266 12.63 -3.70 6.89
C ILE A 266 12.10 -5.10 7.15
N GLY A 267 12.90 -6.15 6.92
CA GLY A 267 12.56 -7.53 7.28
C GLY A 267 11.59 -8.20 6.29
N PHE A 268 11.55 -7.75 5.05
CA PHE A 268 10.94 -8.50 3.95
C PHE A 268 11.87 -9.66 3.56
N ASN A 269 11.48 -10.87 3.94
CA ASN A 269 12.13 -12.20 3.82
C ASN A 269 13.13 -12.53 4.91
#